data_4dabc3ca7ca93f1cb304d96ec8379329
#
_entry.id   4dabc3ca7ca93f1cb304d96ec8379329
#
_cell.length_a   1.000
_cell.length_b   1.000
_cell.length_c   1.000
_cell.angle_alpha   90.00
_cell.angle_beta   90.00
_cell.angle_gamma   90.00
#
_symmetry.space_group_name_H-M   'P 1'
#
loop_
_entity.id
_entity.type
_entity.pdbx_description
1 polymer ?
#
loop_
_entity_poly.entity_id
_entity_poly.type
_entity_poly.pdbx_seq_one_letter_code
_entity_poly.pdbx_strand_id
1 'polypeptide(L)'
;MAIYIPQKGDLIIVTFDPQSGHKQKGRRPALVISNTLFNEHTDLAIVCPITNTKRDFPFHIKLPNQSSLTGYIMVEQIKSIDFVSREVKFIEKTPLKTLNKVLGILDACIY
;
A
#
# COMPACT_ATOMS: atom_id res chain seq x y z
N MET A 1 17.94 7.61 -15.57
CA MET A 1 16.61 7.84 -15.01
C MET A 1 16.53 7.35 -13.58
N ALA A 2 15.94 8.17 -12.74
CA ALA A 2 15.79 7.79 -11.34
C ALA A 2 14.65 6.80 -11.20
N ILE A 3 14.87 5.74 -10.42
CA ILE A 3 13.81 4.81 -10.05
C ILE A 3 13.05 5.40 -8.88
N TYR A 4 11.72 5.36 -8.95
CA TYR A 4 10.91 5.79 -7.83
C TYR A 4 11.13 4.86 -6.63
N ILE A 5 11.47 5.42 -5.50
CA ILE A 5 11.59 4.67 -4.25
C ILE A 5 10.41 5.01 -3.36
N PRO A 6 9.55 4.04 -3.07
CA PRO A 6 8.38 4.32 -2.22
C PRO A 6 8.76 4.87 -0.86
N GLN A 7 7.93 5.76 -0.35
CA GLN A 7 8.10 6.36 0.97
C GLN A 7 6.91 6.02 1.84
N LYS A 8 7.15 5.93 3.14
CA LYS A 8 6.07 5.67 4.10
C LYS A 8 4.95 6.69 3.91
N GLY A 9 3.73 6.19 3.77
CA GLY A 9 2.56 7.05 3.56
C GLY A 9 2.19 7.25 2.11
N ASP A 10 2.99 6.75 1.18
CA ASP A 10 2.66 6.87 -0.24
C ASP A 10 1.52 5.92 -0.60
N LEU A 11 0.55 6.46 -1.36
CA LEU A 11 -0.45 5.62 -2.05
C LEU A 11 0.10 5.34 -3.44
N ILE A 12 0.15 4.08 -3.79
CA ILE A 12 0.76 3.62 -5.04
C ILE A 12 -0.17 2.65 -5.76
N ILE A 13 0.07 2.49 -7.05
CA ILE A 13 -0.52 1.41 -7.85
C ILE A 13 0.59 0.42 -8.12
N VAL A 14 0.32 -0.85 -7.89
CA VAL A 14 1.34 -1.89 -8.00
C VAL A 14 0.73 -3.15 -8.63
N THR A 15 1.56 -3.88 -9.38
CA THR A 15 1.17 -5.18 -9.93
C THR A 15 1.46 -6.25 -8.89
N PHE A 16 0.40 -6.78 -8.26
CA PHE A 16 0.54 -7.80 -7.22
C PHE A 16 0.77 -9.20 -7.78
N ASP A 17 0.25 -9.44 -8.97
CA ASP A 17 0.36 -10.75 -9.60
C ASP A 17 0.94 -10.60 -11.03
N PRO A 18 2.27 -10.44 -11.13
CA PRO A 18 2.88 -10.22 -12.44
C PRO A 18 2.83 -11.44 -13.35
N GLN A 19 2.49 -12.60 -12.82
CA GLN A 19 2.41 -13.83 -13.61
C GLN A 19 1.05 -14.05 -14.23
N SER A 20 0.08 -13.26 -13.84
CA SER A 20 -1.25 -13.31 -14.43
C SER A 20 -1.18 -12.88 -15.89
N GLY A 21 -1.85 -13.58 -16.78
CA GLY A 21 -1.99 -13.18 -18.16
C GLY A 21 -2.90 -11.97 -18.35
N HIS A 22 -3.53 -11.50 -17.30
CA HIS A 22 -4.45 -10.37 -17.33
C HIS A 22 -3.89 -9.24 -16.51
N LYS A 23 -3.11 -8.39 -17.16
CA LYS A 23 -2.36 -7.33 -16.50
C LYS A 23 -3.21 -6.43 -15.62
N GLN A 24 -4.42 -6.11 -16.08
CA GLN A 24 -5.27 -5.17 -15.34
C GLN A 24 -5.77 -5.74 -14.03
N LYS A 25 -5.94 -7.06 -13.95
CA LYS A 25 -6.40 -7.69 -12.72
C LYS A 25 -5.34 -7.66 -11.63
N GLY A 26 -4.08 -7.63 -12.01
CA GLY A 26 -2.99 -7.63 -11.05
C GLY A 26 -2.65 -6.26 -10.51
N ARG A 27 -3.11 -5.19 -11.15
CA ARG A 27 -2.77 -3.83 -10.72
C ARG A 27 -3.78 -3.32 -9.71
N ARG A 28 -3.29 -2.96 -8.53
CA ARG A 28 -4.14 -2.52 -7.43
C ARG A 28 -3.46 -1.42 -6.64
N PRO A 29 -4.25 -0.56 -5.99
CA PRO A 29 -3.67 0.43 -5.09
C PRO A 29 -3.21 -0.22 -3.79
N ALA A 30 -2.24 0.42 -3.15
CA ALA A 30 -1.70 0.00 -1.87
C ALA A 30 -1.14 1.19 -1.13
N LEU A 31 -1.05 1.06 0.20
CA LEU A 31 -0.43 2.06 1.05
C LEU A 31 0.94 1.54 1.50
N VAL A 32 1.97 2.35 1.28
CA VAL A 32 3.33 2.02 1.73
C VAL A 32 3.46 2.34 3.21
N ILE A 33 3.90 1.37 3.99
CA ILE A 33 4.06 1.55 5.44
C ILE A 33 5.50 1.43 5.91
N SER A 34 6.41 0.94 5.08
CA SER A 34 7.83 0.88 5.43
C SER A 34 8.52 2.19 5.06
N ASN A 35 9.56 2.53 5.81
CA ASN A 35 10.26 3.79 5.61
C ASN A 35 11.21 3.71 4.41
N THR A 36 11.63 4.89 3.94
CA THR A 36 12.46 5.03 2.75
C THR A 36 13.80 4.32 2.89
N LEU A 37 14.40 4.40 4.06
CA LEU A 37 15.70 3.76 4.29
C LEU A 37 15.62 2.24 4.09
N PHE A 38 14.60 1.61 4.67
CA PHE A 38 14.37 0.18 4.46
C PHE A 38 14.15 -0.12 2.99
N ASN A 39 13.31 0.68 2.33
CA ASN A 39 12.96 0.45 0.93
C ASN A 39 14.17 0.59 0.01
N GLU A 40 15.03 1.59 0.27
CA GLU A 40 16.24 1.78 -0.52
C GLU A 40 17.22 0.61 -0.39
N HIS A 41 17.38 0.11 0.83
CA HIS A 41 18.40 -0.91 1.10
C HIS A 41 17.98 -2.30 0.67
N THR A 42 16.69 -2.58 0.60
CA THR A 42 16.19 -3.92 0.34
C THR A 42 15.59 -4.08 -1.05
N ASP A 43 15.29 -2.98 -1.74
CA ASP A 43 14.48 -2.97 -2.97
C ASP A 43 13.09 -3.56 -2.74
N LEU A 44 12.67 -3.62 -1.49
CA LEU A 44 11.34 -4.05 -1.09
C LEU A 44 10.60 -2.91 -0.42
N ALA A 45 9.28 -2.94 -0.48
CA ALA A 45 8.42 -2.06 0.29
C ALA A 45 7.37 -2.91 0.97
N ILE A 46 7.07 -2.58 2.22
CA ILE A 46 6.00 -3.26 2.95
C ILE A 46 4.74 -2.42 2.74
N VAL A 47 3.68 -3.07 2.25
CA VAL A 47 2.47 -2.36 1.85
C VAL A 47 1.23 -3.06 2.39
N CYS A 48 0.14 -2.28 2.50
CA CYS A 48 -1.19 -2.80 2.77
C CYS A 48 -2.04 -2.59 1.52
N PRO A 49 -2.55 -3.65 0.89
CA PRO A 49 -3.41 -3.50 -0.29
C PRO A 49 -4.71 -2.78 0.04
N ILE A 50 -5.30 -2.17 -0.99
CA ILE A 50 -6.54 -1.43 -0.87
C ILE A 50 -7.59 -2.09 -1.76
N THR A 51 -8.79 -2.31 -1.22
CA THR A 51 -9.91 -2.93 -1.93
C THR A 51 -11.10 -1.99 -1.94
N ASN A 52 -11.92 -2.07 -2.99
CA ASN A 52 -13.19 -1.35 -3.01
C ASN A 52 -14.33 -2.15 -2.38
N THR A 53 -14.08 -3.39 -2.02
CA THR A 53 -15.10 -4.21 -1.35
C THR A 53 -15.28 -3.75 0.07
N LYS A 54 -16.48 -3.26 0.39
CA LYS A 54 -16.79 -2.85 1.76
C LYS A 54 -17.04 -4.08 2.62
N ARG A 55 -16.33 -4.15 3.75
CA ARG A 55 -16.56 -5.17 4.77
C ARG A 55 -16.61 -4.48 6.11
N ASP A 56 -17.48 -4.95 6.95
CA ASP A 56 -17.59 -4.47 8.33
C ASP A 56 -16.53 -5.20 9.16
N PHE A 57 -15.28 -4.81 8.94
CA PHE A 57 -14.13 -5.52 9.49
C PHE A 57 -13.18 -4.51 10.15
N PRO A 58 -12.84 -4.70 11.44
CA PRO A 58 -12.10 -3.68 12.19
C PRO A 58 -10.69 -3.42 11.68
N PHE A 59 -10.12 -4.33 10.87
CA PHE A 59 -8.78 -4.15 10.31
C PHE A 59 -8.79 -3.43 8.97
N HIS A 60 -9.96 -3.03 8.47
CA HIS A 60 -10.07 -2.27 7.23
C HIS A 60 -10.28 -0.80 7.55
N ILE A 61 -9.47 0.06 6.94
CA ILE A 61 -9.52 1.51 7.16
C ILE A 61 -9.95 2.17 5.86
N LYS A 62 -11.06 2.91 5.91
CA LYS A 62 -11.55 3.62 4.73
C LYS A 62 -10.61 4.78 4.40
N LEU A 63 -10.30 4.93 3.11
CA LEU A 63 -9.55 6.09 2.64
C LEU A 63 -10.37 7.36 2.84
N PRO A 64 -9.70 8.50 3.15
CA PRO A 64 -10.42 9.76 3.33
C PRO A 64 -11.13 10.19 2.05
N ASN A 65 -12.23 10.94 2.20
CA ASN A 65 -13.03 11.38 1.06
C ASN A 65 -12.25 12.27 0.10
N GLN A 66 -11.27 13.00 0.60
CA GLN A 66 -10.46 13.88 -0.23
C GLN A 66 -9.37 13.15 -1.02
N SER A 67 -9.16 11.86 -0.75
CA SER A 67 -8.20 11.08 -1.50
C SER A 67 -8.66 10.90 -2.95
N SER A 68 -7.71 10.88 -3.89
CA SER A 68 -8.03 10.60 -5.29
C SER A 68 -8.36 9.12 -5.50
N LEU A 69 -7.97 8.26 -4.57
CA LEU A 69 -8.32 6.85 -4.59
C LEU A 69 -9.48 6.59 -3.64
N THR A 70 -10.29 5.57 -3.96
CA THR A 70 -11.36 5.12 -3.09
C THR A 70 -11.06 3.71 -2.60
N GLY A 71 -11.64 3.35 -1.48
CA GLY A 71 -11.54 1.99 -1.01
C GLY A 71 -11.14 1.88 0.45
N TYR A 72 -10.77 0.68 0.83
CA TYR A 72 -10.44 0.31 2.21
C TYR A 72 -9.06 -0.30 2.27
N ILE A 73 -8.22 0.21 3.16
CA ILE A 73 -6.88 -0.32 3.38
C ILE A 73 -7.01 -1.60 4.20
N MET A 74 -6.53 -2.70 3.65
CA MET A 74 -6.60 -4.00 4.32
C MET A 74 -5.34 -4.24 5.13
N VAL A 75 -5.37 -3.85 6.40
CA VAL A 75 -4.19 -3.93 7.25
C VAL A 75 -3.76 -5.39 7.48
N GLU A 76 -4.72 -6.30 7.57
CA GLU A 76 -4.41 -7.71 7.79
C GLU A 76 -3.78 -8.39 6.57
N GLN A 77 -3.79 -7.73 5.41
CA GLN A 77 -3.19 -8.27 4.19
C GLN A 77 -1.80 -7.69 3.92
N ILE A 78 -1.17 -7.18 4.94
CA ILE A 78 0.17 -6.62 4.84
C ILE A 78 1.14 -7.59 4.18
N LYS A 79 1.97 -7.08 3.27
CA LYS A 79 2.95 -7.90 2.58
C LYS A 79 4.12 -7.04 2.10
N SER A 80 5.25 -7.67 1.84
CA SER A 80 6.34 -6.98 1.18
C SER A 80 6.29 -7.27 -0.31
N ILE A 81 6.68 -6.28 -1.10
CA ILE A 81 6.69 -6.39 -2.55
C ILE A 81 8.04 -5.91 -3.08
N ASP A 82 8.47 -6.48 -4.19
CA ASP A 82 9.62 -6.00 -4.93
C ASP A 82 9.14 -4.87 -5.83
N PHE A 83 9.34 -3.62 -5.39
CA PHE A 83 8.77 -2.48 -6.10
C PHE A 83 9.47 -2.20 -7.43
N VAL A 84 10.67 -2.74 -7.63
CA VAL A 84 11.40 -2.53 -8.87
C VAL A 84 10.75 -3.32 -10.01
N SER A 85 10.37 -4.57 -9.75
CA SER A 85 9.84 -5.45 -10.80
C SER A 85 8.33 -5.35 -10.97
N ARG A 86 7.61 -4.68 -10.07
CA ARG A 86 6.16 -4.68 -10.07
C ARG A 86 5.52 -3.41 -10.63
N GLU A 87 6.28 -2.64 -11.38
CA GLU A 87 5.77 -1.45 -12.08
C GLU A 87 4.98 -0.52 -11.15
N VAL A 88 5.61 -0.13 -10.05
CA VAL A 88 4.99 0.73 -9.05
C VAL A 88 4.85 2.15 -9.58
N LYS A 89 3.68 2.75 -9.35
CA LYS A 89 3.41 4.13 -9.71
C LYS A 89 2.92 4.89 -8.50
N PHE A 90 3.56 6.02 -8.21
CA PHE A 90 3.13 6.90 -7.13
C PHE A 90 1.83 7.63 -7.51
N ILE A 91 0.88 7.69 -6.59
CA ILE A 91 -0.37 8.42 -6.79
C ILE A 91 -0.40 9.68 -5.95
N GLU A 92 -0.30 9.54 -4.64
CA GLU A 92 -0.34 10.69 -3.73
C GLU A 92 0.08 10.24 -2.34
N LYS A 93 0.36 11.19 -1.47
CA LYS A 93 0.67 10.91 -0.07
C LYS A 93 -0.64 10.84 0.73
N THR A 94 -0.83 9.79 1.51
CA THR A 94 -2.01 9.73 2.38
C THR A 94 -1.83 10.68 3.57
N PRO A 95 -2.92 11.22 4.14
CA PRO A 95 -2.80 12.05 5.33
C PRO A 95 -2.18 11.28 6.49
N LEU A 96 -1.41 11.99 7.31
CA LEU A 96 -0.74 11.39 8.46
C LEU A 96 -1.74 10.71 9.41
N LYS A 97 -2.93 11.30 9.56
CA LYS A 97 -3.97 10.73 10.41
C LYS A 97 -4.35 9.31 9.96
N THR A 98 -4.49 9.12 8.65
CA THR A 98 -4.83 7.80 8.08
C THR A 98 -3.68 6.82 8.29
N LEU A 99 -2.46 7.27 8.00
CA LEU A 99 -1.28 6.44 8.19
C LEU A 99 -1.15 5.99 9.64
N ASN A 100 -1.34 6.90 10.58
CA ASN A 100 -1.22 6.58 12.00
C ASN A 100 -2.26 5.57 12.46
N LYS A 101 -3.47 5.62 11.90
CA LYS A 101 -4.49 4.61 12.19
C LYS A 101 -4.03 3.22 11.75
N VAL A 102 -3.48 3.13 10.54
CA VAL A 102 -2.99 1.87 10.00
C VAL A 102 -1.86 1.33 10.87
N LEU A 103 -0.89 2.18 11.19
CA LEU A 103 0.25 1.77 12.01
C LEU A 103 -0.19 1.33 13.41
N GLY A 104 -1.20 1.99 13.98
CA GLY A 104 -1.74 1.60 15.27
C GLY A 104 -2.38 0.23 15.26
N ILE A 105 -3.11 -0.10 14.19
CA ILE A 105 -3.71 -1.42 14.04
C ILE A 105 -2.63 -2.48 13.86
N LEU A 106 -1.61 -2.18 13.05
CA LEU A 106 -0.49 -3.10 12.87
C LEU A 106 0.22 -3.39 14.18
N ASP A 107 0.47 -2.35 14.95
CA ASP A 107 1.10 -2.51 16.26
C ASP A 107 0.29 -3.45 17.14
N ALA A 108 -1.02 -3.27 17.16
CA ALA A 108 -1.91 -4.11 17.96
C ALA A 108 -1.96 -5.56 17.45
N CYS A 109 -1.80 -5.77 16.15
CA CYS A 109 -1.81 -7.11 15.57
C CYS A 109 -0.51 -7.88 15.80
N ILE A 110 0.61 -7.17 15.87
CA ILE A 110 1.93 -7.81 15.94
C ILE A 110 2.40 -7.95 17.38
N TYR A 111 2.09 -6.99 18.21
CA TYR A 111 2.50 -6.95 19.59
C TYR A 111 1.31 -7.06 20.53
#